data_0907e1b7f61bf6778b08f8a9fda19a21
#
_entry.id   0907e1b7f61bf6778b08f8a9fda19a21
#
_cell.length_a   1.000
_cell.length_b   1.000
_cell.length_c   1.000
_cell.angle_alpha   90.00
_cell.angle_beta   90.00
_cell.angle_gamma   90.00
#
_symmetry.space_group_name_H-M   'P 1'
#
loop_
_entity.id
_entity.type
_entity.pdbx_description
1 polymer ?
#
loop_
_entity_poly.entity_id
_entity_poly.type
_entity_poly.pdbx_seq_one_letter_code
_entity_poly.pdbx_strand_id
1 'polypeptide(L)'
;AIDVKDSDAQAIVAKFNANANVTASLDENGKLVVKAKEGGAAEAAGQQIHVFGDAKAKEVLGSSFGGVIDTKVTDEKAIAERNKYVEQFNEVLSQIDSLAKDAGYKGINLLQENDLKVIFNEDRSSTIEIKGVDASSKGLGLESVAKGDWNLDSAVDDAITQIEDAITELRSMASDFGNNYSIVQTREDFTENLINVLEEGADKLTLADMNEEGANMLALQTRQQLAVNSLSLASQASQAVLQLF
;
A
#
# COMPACT_ATOMS: atom_id res chain seq x y z
N ALA A 1 43.09 -5.65 19.79
CA ALA A 1 42.76 -6.88 19.05
C ALA A 1 43.70 -8.00 19.48
N ILE A 2 43.17 -9.20 19.71
CA ILE A 2 43.96 -10.39 20.06
C ILE A 2 44.08 -11.23 18.78
N ASP A 3 45.29 -11.34 18.25
CA ASP A 3 45.54 -12.18 17.07
C ASP A 3 45.73 -13.64 17.48
N VAL A 4 44.80 -14.51 17.02
CA VAL A 4 44.80 -15.95 17.36
C VAL A 4 45.20 -16.82 16.16
N LYS A 5 45.75 -16.24 15.11
CA LYS A 5 46.20 -16.93 13.92
C LYS A 5 47.26 -17.98 14.30
N ASP A 6 47.13 -19.18 13.81
CA ASP A 6 48.06 -20.29 13.93
C ASP A 6 48.40 -20.72 15.39
N SER A 7 47.46 -20.55 16.32
CA SER A 7 47.65 -20.92 17.73
C SER A 7 46.76 -22.13 18.09
N ASP A 8 47.28 -23.02 18.93
CA ASP A 8 46.50 -24.08 19.53
C ASP A 8 45.50 -23.50 20.57
N ALA A 9 44.53 -24.31 21.01
CA ALA A 9 43.46 -23.85 21.89
C ALA A 9 43.96 -23.23 23.21
N GLN A 10 45.05 -23.79 23.77
CA GLN A 10 45.64 -23.28 25.02
C GLN A 10 46.36 -21.94 24.80
N ALA A 11 47.05 -21.79 23.68
CA ALA A 11 47.71 -20.54 23.31
C ALA A 11 46.68 -19.44 23.04
N ILE A 12 45.51 -19.78 22.47
CA ILE A 12 44.41 -18.87 22.30
C ILE A 12 43.88 -18.39 23.66
N VAL A 13 43.61 -19.32 24.59
CA VAL A 13 43.19 -19.00 25.97
C VAL A 13 44.21 -18.06 26.66
N ALA A 14 45.52 -18.36 26.53
CA ALA A 14 46.55 -17.51 27.11
C ALA A 14 46.56 -16.08 26.53
N LYS A 15 46.35 -15.95 25.21
CA LYS A 15 46.25 -14.63 24.56
C LYS A 15 45.03 -13.81 25.02
N PHE A 16 43.88 -14.49 25.22
CA PHE A 16 42.69 -13.82 25.77
C PHE A 16 42.92 -13.40 27.24
N ASN A 17 43.51 -14.27 28.07
CA ASN A 17 43.75 -13.97 29.46
C ASN A 17 44.86 -12.91 29.69
N ALA A 18 45.67 -12.63 28.70
CA ALA A 18 46.59 -11.50 28.71
C ALA A 18 45.88 -10.15 28.59
N ASN A 19 44.60 -10.16 28.17
CA ASN A 19 43.79 -8.94 28.13
C ASN A 19 43.20 -8.61 29.52
N ALA A 20 43.32 -7.36 29.92
CA ALA A 20 42.89 -6.93 31.26
C ALA A 20 41.37 -7.05 31.51
N ASN A 21 40.55 -7.14 30.45
CA ASN A 21 39.11 -7.05 30.52
C ASN A 21 38.36 -8.37 30.34
N VAL A 22 39.05 -9.46 29.96
CA VAL A 22 38.42 -10.75 29.68
C VAL A 22 39.12 -11.90 30.39
N THR A 23 38.37 -12.92 30.70
CA THR A 23 38.89 -14.22 31.18
C THR A 23 38.42 -15.31 30.22
N ALA A 24 39.31 -16.09 29.71
CA ALA A 24 39.04 -17.21 28.82
C ALA A 24 39.41 -18.52 29.45
N SER A 25 38.62 -19.56 29.22
CA SER A 25 38.85 -20.93 29.62
C SER A 25 38.35 -21.91 28.57
N LEU A 26 38.79 -23.16 28.60
CA LEU A 26 38.16 -24.24 27.83
C LEU A 26 37.15 -24.95 28.75
N ASP A 27 35.96 -25.27 28.21
CA ASP A 27 35.00 -26.13 28.89
C ASP A 27 35.41 -27.60 28.83
N GLU A 28 34.63 -28.49 29.46
CA GLU A 28 34.87 -29.94 29.51
C GLU A 28 34.90 -30.59 28.11
N ASN A 29 34.35 -29.91 27.10
CA ASN A 29 34.30 -30.35 25.70
C ASN A 29 35.39 -29.70 24.83
N GLY A 30 36.32 -28.97 25.43
CA GLY A 30 37.37 -28.26 24.71
C GLY A 30 36.94 -26.98 24.00
N LYS A 31 35.71 -26.45 24.28
CA LYS A 31 35.25 -25.19 23.70
C LYS A 31 35.80 -24.01 24.47
N LEU A 32 36.19 -22.98 23.74
CA LEU A 32 36.64 -21.71 24.32
C LEU A 32 35.46 -20.95 24.93
N VAL A 33 35.51 -20.68 26.20
CA VAL A 33 34.58 -19.86 26.97
C VAL A 33 35.27 -18.57 27.31
N VAL A 34 34.75 -17.42 26.84
CA VAL A 34 35.28 -16.09 27.14
C VAL A 34 34.23 -15.33 27.96
N LYS A 35 34.63 -14.80 29.10
CA LYS A 35 33.80 -14.02 30.03
C LYS A 35 34.43 -12.65 30.29
N ALA A 36 33.64 -11.66 30.64
CA ALA A 36 34.15 -10.41 31.22
C ALA A 36 34.87 -10.77 32.54
N LYS A 37 35.99 -10.09 32.81
CA LYS A 37 36.70 -10.27 34.07
C LYS A 37 35.90 -9.61 35.19
N GLU A 38 35.60 -10.36 36.26
CA GLU A 38 34.91 -9.85 37.43
C GLU A 38 35.63 -8.61 38.01
N GLY A 39 34.87 -7.53 38.25
CA GLY A 39 35.45 -6.27 38.72
C GLY A 39 36.21 -5.46 37.68
N GLY A 40 36.24 -5.88 36.43
CA GLY A 40 36.86 -5.13 35.35
C GLY A 40 35.95 -3.93 34.86
N ALA A 41 36.59 -2.97 34.22
CA ALA A 41 35.87 -1.80 33.67
C ALA A 41 34.76 -2.18 32.67
N ALA A 42 34.87 -3.33 32.01
CA ALA A 42 33.87 -3.86 31.06
C ALA A 42 32.58 -4.35 31.76
N GLU A 43 32.70 -4.98 32.94
CA GLU A 43 31.54 -5.42 33.73
C GLU A 43 30.76 -4.23 34.31
N ALA A 44 31.49 -3.23 34.82
CA ALA A 44 30.88 -2.01 35.37
C ALA A 44 30.12 -1.16 34.31
N ALA A 45 30.47 -1.29 33.05
CA ALA A 45 29.87 -0.58 31.94
C ALA A 45 28.73 -1.36 31.24
N GLY A 46 28.40 -2.62 31.68
CA GLY A 46 27.40 -3.46 31.00
C GLY A 46 27.77 -3.85 29.57
N GLN A 47 29.06 -3.79 29.24
CA GLN A 47 29.52 -4.06 27.85
C GLN A 47 29.52 -5.56 27.58
N GLN A 48 28.94 -5.98 26.45
CA GLN A 48 29.03 -7.34 25.96
C GLN A 48 30.42 -7.58 25.34
N ILE A 49 30.92 -8.83 25.46
CA ILE A 49 32.16 -9.21 24.79
C ILE A 49 31.84 -9.49 23.33
N HIS A 50 32.29 -8.62 22.45
CA HIS A 50 32.22 -8.85 21.02
C HIS A 50 33.51 -9.50 20.52
N VAL A 51 33.41 -10.66 19.86
CA VAL A 51 34.52 -11.31 19.21
C VAL A 51 34.47 -11.00 17.72
N PHE A 52 35.43 -10.25 17.23
CA PHE A 52 35.57 -9.94 15.82
C PHE A 52 36.40 -11.02 15.11
N GLY A 53 35.91 -11.49 13.97
CA GLY A 53 36.65 -12.47 13.18
C GLY A 53 36.11 -12.57 11.76
N ASP A 54 37.00 -12.96 10.84
CA ASP A 54 36.63 -13.35 9.48
C ASP A 54 35.91 -14.72 9.43
N ALA A 55 35.57 -15.21 8.24
CA ALA A 55 34.91 -16.52 8.06
C ALA A 55 35.70 -17.68 8.69
N LYS A 56 37.04 -17.56 8.83
CA LYS A 56 37.91 -18.55 9.49
C LYS A 56 37.76 -18.49 11.00
N ALA A 57 37.51 -17.35 11.61
CA ALA A 57 37.27 -17.25 13.05
C ALA A 57 35.96 -17.98 13.42
N LYS A 58 34.93 -17.97 12.56
CA LYS A 58 33.73 -18.80 12.71
C LYS A 58 33.99 -20.28 12.65
N GLU A 59 34.93 -20.72 11.80
CA GLU A 59 35.33 -22.13 11.66
C GLU A 59 36.09 -22.63 12.89
N VAL A 60 36.99 -21.81 13.43
CA VAL A 60 37.83 -22.15 14.60
C VAL A 60 37.03 -22.12 15.91
N LEU A 61 36.10 -21.19 16.07
CA LEU A 61 35.29 -21.03 17.29
C LEU A 61 34.04 -21.93 17.30
N GLY A 62 33.73 -22.58 16.19
CA GLY A 62 32.59 -23.50 16.02
C GLY A 62 31.25 -22.80 15.92
N SER A 63 30.27 -23.45 15.29
CA SER A 63 28.90 -22.96 15.03
C SER A 63 28.03 -22.79 16.30
N SER A 64 28.56 -23.02 17.48
CA SER A 64 27.87 -22.88 18.78
C SER A 64 28.22 -21.62 19.54
N PHE A 65 28.86 -20.65 18.92
CA PHE A 65 28.97 -19.31 19.50
C PHE A 65 27.60 -18.66 19.41
N GLY A 66 26.82 -18.73 20.48
CA GLY A 66 25.47 -18.15 20.56
C GLY A 66 25.48 -16.63 20.74
N GLY A 67 26.55 -15.97 20.30
CA GLY A 67 26.66 -14.51 20.24
C GLY A 67 26.64 -14.05 18.79
N VAL A 68 25.84 -13.12 18.48
CA VAL A 68 25.90 -12.36 17.22
C VAL A 68 27.30 -11.77 17.13
N ILE A 69 28.09 -12.18 16.10
CA ILE A 69 29.33 -11.46 15.78
C ILE A 69 28.86 -10.15 15.16
N ASP A 70 28.64 -9.18 16.01
CA ASP A 70 28.22 -7.87 15.59
C ASP A 70 29.46 -6.98 15.44
N THR A 71 29.65 -6.46 14.24
CA THR A 71 30.75 -5.54 13.98
C THR A 71 30.29 -4.12 14.32
N LYS A 72 30.64 -3.68 15.55
CA LYS A 72 30.46 -2.28 15.91
C LYS A 72 31.50 -1.42 15.20
N VAL A 73 31.04 -0.47 14.40
CA VAL A 73 31.91 0.53 13.78
C VAL A 73 32.46 1.46 14.86
N THR A 74 33.79 1.59 14.89
CA THR A 74 34.50 2.44 15.87
C THR A 74 35.20 3.63 15.23
N ASP A 75 35.29 3.69 13.89
CA ASP A 75 35.85 4.84 13.18
C ASP A 75 34.89 6.02 13.21
N GLU A 76 35.34 7.17 13.71
CA GLU A 76 34.52 8.38 13.85
C GLU A 76 33.94 8.86 12.51
N LYS A 77 34.67 8.71 11.41
CA LYS A 77 34.18 9.09 10.07
C LYS A 77 33.04 8.16 9.61
N ALA A 78 33.22 6.86 9.80
CA ALA A 78 32.21 5.88 9.46
C ALA A 78 30.97 6.03 10.35
N ILE A 79 31.13 6.34 11.64
CA ILE A 79 30.01 6.66 12.53
C ILE A 79 29.25 7.90 12.06
N ALA A 80 29.98 8.96 11.68
CA ALA A 80 29.34 10.17 11.17
C ALA A 80 28.57 9.93 9.87
N GLU A 81 29.12 9.10 8.98
CA GLU A 81 28.47 8.71 7.72
C GLU A 81 27.20 7.87 7.96
N ARG A 82 27.28 6.86 8.85
CA ARG A 82 26.11 6.07 9.26
C ARG A 82 25.04 6.92 9.91
N ASN A 83 25.39 7.85 10.78
CA ASN A 83 24.43 8.79 11.36
C ASN A 83 23.74 9.68 10.32
N LYS A 84 24.43 10.04 9.24
CA LYS A 84 23.82 10.75 8.12
C LYS A 84 22.79 9.89 7.39
N TYR A 85 23.07 8.59 7.20
CA TYR A 85 22.09 7.66 6.62
C TYR A 85 20.89 7.48 7.54
N VAL A 86 21.06 7.44 8.86
CA VAL A 86 19.96 7.42 9.83
C VAL A 86 19.07 8.66 9.69
N GLU A 87 19.66 9.85 9.54
CA GLU A 87 18.89 11.08 9.30
C GLU A 87 18.09 11.00 7.99
N GLN A 88 18.71 10.55 6.91
CA GLN A 88 18.04 10.37 5.62
C GLN A 88 16.94 9.32 5.68
N PHE A 89 17.15 8.21 6.37
CA PHE A 89 16.13 7.19 6.58
C PHE A 89 14.91 7.76 7.32
N ASN A 90 15.12 8.44 8.44
CA ASN A 90 14.04 9.07 9.21
C ASN A 90 13.30 10.16 8.39
N GLU A 91 14.01 10.89 7.54
CA GLU A 91 13.38 11.84 6.62
C GLU A 91 12.48 11.14 5.61
N VAL A 92 12.92 10.00 5.04
CA VAL A 92 12.10 9.18 4.13
C VAL A 92 10.87 8.64 4.84
N LEU A 93 10.97 8.17 6.11
CA LEU A 93 9.80 7.77 6.88
C LEU A 93 8.80 8.91 7.05
N SER A 94 9.27 10.12 7.35
CA SER A 94 8.40 11.30 7.44
C SER A 94 7.73 11.65 6.11
N GLN A 95 8.42 11.43 4.98
CA GLN A 95 7.84 11.60 3.65
C GLN A 95 6.78 10.55 3.34
N ILE A 96 6.98 9.29 3.75
CA ILE A 96 5.97 8.22 3.64
C ILE A 96 4.71 8.62 4.41
N ASP A 97 4.86 9.07 5.66
CA ASP A 97 3.73 9.52 6.49
C ASP A 97 2.97 10.69 5.85
N SER A 98 3.71 11.63 5.25
CA SER A 98 3.13 12.76 4.54
C SER A 98 2.36 12.30 3.30
N LEU A 99 2.92 11.40 2.49
CA LEU A 99 2.25 10.83 1.32
C LEU A 99 0.99 10.07 1.70
N ALA A 100 1.06 9.24 2.75
CA ALA A 100 -0.11 8.53 3.25
C ALA A 100 -1.21 9.50 3.71
N LYS A 101 -0.84 10.60 4.36
CA LYS A 101 -1.78 11.64 4.79
C LYS A 101 -2.38 12.41 3.63
N ASP A 102 -1.59 12.72 2.61
CA ASP A 102 -2.01 13.54 1.47
C ASP A 102 -2.88 12.76 0.45
N ALA A 103 -2.94 11.44 0.56
CA ALA A 103 -3.76 10.58 -0.31
C ALA A 103 -5.28 10.72 -0.10
N GLY A 104 -5.72 11.60 0.81
CA GLY A 104 -7.14 11.83 1.11
C GLY A 104 -7.90 12.51 -0.02
N TYR A 105 -9.10 12.03 -0.32
CA TYR A 105 -10.01 12.64 -1.28
C TYR A 105 -11.41 12.83 -0.67
N LYS A 106 -11.95 14.04 -0.74
CA LYS A 106 -13.28 14.41 -0.20
C LYS A 106 -13.50 14.00 1.27
N GLY A 107 -12.44 14.04 2.08
CA GLY A 107 -12.52 13.73 3.51
C GLY A 107 -12.39 12.25 3.84
N ILE A 108 -12.14 11.38 2.85
CA ILE A 108 -11.87 9.96 3.03
C ILE A 108 -10.41 9.71 2.62
N ASN A 109 -9.68 9.00 3.46
CA ASN A 109 -8.32 8.56 3.18
C ASN A 109 -8.18 7.06 3.49
N LEU A 110 -8.18 6.26 2.44
CA LEU A 110 -8.05 4.80 2.55
C LEU A 110 -6.69 4.35 3.10
N LEU A 111 -5.67 5.20 3.02
CA LEU A 111 -4.34 4.93 3.59
C LEU A 111 -4.21 5.35 5.05
N GLN A 112 -5.29 5.88 5.65
CA GLN A 112 -5.43 6.24 7.07
C GLN A 112 -6.64 5.56 7.71
N GLU A 113 -6.87 4.30 7.39
CA GLU A 113 -7.95 3.48 7.97
C GLU A 113 -9.37 4.01 7.78
N ASN A 114 -9.59 4.98 6.87
CA ASN A 114 -10.95 5.39 6.57
C ASN A 114 -11.60 4.42 5.58
N ASP A 115 -12.75 3.91 5.89
CA ASP A 115 -13.52 3.04 5.02
C ASP A 115 -14.27 3.83 3.95
N LEU A 116 -14.30 3.31 2.72
CA LEU A 116 -15.07 3.85 1.61
C LEU A 116 -16.25 2.95 1.27
N LYS A 117 -17.45 3.46 1.42
CA LYS A 117 -18.68 2.79 1.00
C LYS A 117 -19.12 3.31 -0.35
N VAL A 118 -19.10 2.43 -1.37
CA VAL A 118 -19.61 2.71 -2.72
C VAL A 118 -21.00 2.10 -2.87
N ILE A 119 -21.97 2.89 -3.39
CA ILE A 119 -23.36 2.51 -3.59
C ILE A 119 -23.59 2.41 -5.10
N PHE A 120 -24.18 1.31 -5.57
CA PHE A 120 -24.35 1.03 -7.00
C PHE A 120 -25.81 1.19 -7.50
N ASN A 121 -26.78 1.31 -6.59
CA ASN A 121 -28.18 1.41 -6.94
C ASN A 121 -28.91 2.48 -6.12
N GLU A 122 -30.07 2.89 -6.60
CA GLU A 122 -30.86 3.98 -6.03
C GLU A 122 -31.42 3.66 -4.64
N ASP A 123 -31.80 2.39 -4.39
CA ASP A 123 -32.37 1.92 -3.12
C ASP A 123 -31.27 1.59 -2.07
N ARG A 124 -29.99 1.76 -2.43
CA ARG A 124 -28.82 1.53 -1.58
C ARG A 124 -28.66 0.09 -1.06
N SER A 125 -29.36 -0.86 -1.66
CA SER A 125 -29.25 -2.28 -1.29
C SER A 125 -27.93 -2.92 -1.80
N SER A 126 -27.42 -2.44 -2.93
CA SER A 126 -26.17 -2.93 -3.52
C SER A 126 -25.01 -1.98 -3.19
N THR A 127 -24.15 -2.43 -2.28
CA THR A 127 -23.00 -1.63 -1.84
C THR A 127 -21.75 -2.48 -1.78
N ILE A 128 -20.59 -1.87 -1.96
CA ILE A 128 -19.28 -2.42 -1.60
C ILE A 128 -18.64 -1.52 -0.55
N GLU A 129 -18.03 -2.12 0.45
CA GLU A 129 -17.27 -1.42 1.47
C GLU A 129 -15.79 -1.75 1.27
N ILE A 130 -15.00 -0.75 0.93
CA ILE A 130 -13.56 -0.85 0.78
C ILE A 130 -12.94 -0.41 2.09
N LYS A 131 -12.27 -1.34 2.76
CA LYS A 131 -11.61 -1.08 4.03
C LYS A 131 -10.35 -0.25 3.82
N GLY A 132 -10.20 0.78 4.66
CA GLY A 132 -8.97 1.52 4.76
C GLY A 132 -7.89 0.74 5.49
N VAL A 133 -6.65 1.08 5.23
CA VAL A 133 -5.44 0.48 5.83
C VAL A 133 -4.55 1.59 6.38
N ASP A 134 -3.74 1.27 7.39
CA ASP A 134 -2.69 2.18 7.85
C ASP A 134 -1.44 1.98 7.00
N ALA A 135 -1.22 2.84 6.02
CA ALA A 135 -0.03 2.86 5.19
C ALA A 135 1.01 3.90 5.65
N SER A 136 0.94 4.35 6.90
CA SER A 136 2.00 5.14 7.52
C SER A 136 3.27 4.30 7.74
N SER A 137 4.39 4.95 8.01
CA SER A 137 5.63 4.25 8.39
C SER A 137 5.39 3.26 9.53
N LYS A 138 4.62 3.66 10.54
CA LYS A 138 4.25 2.81 11.68
C LYS A 138 3.35 1.64 11.27
N GLY A 139 2.35 1.87 10.43
CA GLY A 139 1.43 0.83 9.92
C GLY A 139 2.17 -0.21 9.09
N LEU A 140 3.22 0.21 8.39
CA LEU A 140 4.12 -0.65 7.61
C LEU A 140 5.19 -1.36 8.47
N GLY A 141 5.20 -1.15 9.81
CA GLY A 141 6.18 -1.74 10.71
C GLY A 141 7.58 -1.13 10.63
N LEU A 142 7.71 0.08 10.07
CA LEU A 142 8.97 0.82 10.00
C LEU A 142 9.10 1.74 11.22
N GLU A 143 10.18 1.57 11.96
CA GLU A 143 10.46 2.38 13.15
C GLU A 143 11.57 3.41 12.87
N SER A 144 11.47 4.57 13.53
CA SER A 144 12.52 5.57 13.47
C SER A 144 13.75 5.10 14.22
N VAL A 145 14.92 5.38 13.68
CA VAL A 145 16.22 4.94 14.19
C VAL A 145 16.94 6.10 14.88
N ALA A 146 17.50 5.87 16.08
CA ALA A 146 18.29 6.87 16.76
C ALA A 146 19.74 6.92 16.23
N LYS A 147 20.39 8.07 16.39
CA LYS A 147 21.80 8.20 16.04
C LYS A 147 22.64 7.24 16.88
N GLY A 148 23.46 6.45 16.20
CA GLY A 148 24.32 5.45 16.80
C GLY A 148 23.76 4.03 16.80
N ASP A 149 22.46 3.81 16.58
CA ASP A 149 21.87 2.48 16.52
C ASP A 149 22.47 1.66 15.35
N TRP A 150 22.65 2.30 14.20
CA TRP A 150 23.27 1.66 13.03
C TRP A 150 24.81 1.52 13.12
N ASN A 151 25.41 1.78 14.27
CA ASN A 151 26.80 1.44 14.49
C ASN A 151 27.01 -0.08 14.63
N LEU A 152 25.94 -0.84 14.81
CA LEU A 152 25.91 -2.29 14.78
C LEU A 152 25.43 -2.76 13.40
N ASP A 153 26.13 -3.71 12.79
CA ASP A 153 25.72 -4.24 11.48
C ASP A 153 24.40 -5.01 11.56
N SER A 154 24.14 -5.71 12.68
CA SER A 154 22.87 -6.38 12.94
C SER A 154 21.68 -5.44 12.93
N ALA A 155 21.81 -4.23 13.46
CA ALA A 155 20.74 -3.26 13.45
C ALA A 155 20.43 -2.71 12.04
N VAL A 156 21.45 -2.71 11.16
CA VAL A 156 21.24 -2.39 9.74
C VAL A 156 20.53 -3.54 9.02
N ASP A 157 20.92 -4.79 9.29
CA ASP A 157 20.28 -5.99 8.72
C ASP A 157 18.81 -6.08 9.18
N ASP A 158 18.51 -5.78 10.44
CA ASP A 158 17.15 -5.72 10.97
C ASP A 158 16.32 -4.63 10.24
N ALA A 159 16.89 -3.45 10.02
CA ALA A 159 16.23 -2.38 9.27
C ALA A 159 15.96 -2.78 7.81
N ILE A 160 16.89 -3.48 7.16
CA ILE A 160 16.69 -4.01 5.81
C ILE A 160 15.54 -5.01 5.79
N THR A 161 15.48 -5.92 6.76
CA THR A 161 14.38 -6.89 6.89
C THR A 161 13.03 -6.18 7.09
N GLN A 162 12.96 -5.17 7.95
CA GLN A 162 11.74 -4.35 8.12
C GLN A 162 11.30 -3.68 6.81
N ILE A 163 12.25 -3.17 6.01
CA ILE A 163 11.94 -2.58 4.70
C ILE A 163 11.39 -3.63 3.73
N GLU A 164 11.97 -4.84 3.69
CA GLU A 164 11.50 -5.94 2.83
C GLU A 164 10.08 -6.38 3.21
N ASP A 165 9.80 -6.48 4.50
CA ASP A 165 8.46 -6.80 5.03
C ASP A 165 7.47 -5.68 4.69
N ALA A 166 7.84 -4.41 4.87
CA ALA A 166 7.02 -3.26 4.52
C ALA A 166 6.70 -3.21 3.01
N ILE A 167 7.66 -3.52 2.14
CA ILE A 167 7.43 -3.62 0.69
C ILE A 167 6.44 -4.74 0.36
N THR A 168 6.53 -5.87 1.05
CA THR A 168 5.63 -7.01 0.85
C THR A 168 4.21 -6.66 1.28
N GLU A 169 4.05 -6.01 2.43
CA GLU A 169 2.76 -5.53 2.93
C GLU A 169 2.16 -4.48 1.99
N LEU A 170 2.96 -3.51 1.54
CA LEU A 170 2.51 -2.48 0.59
C LEU A 170 2.04 -3.08 -0.74
N ARG A 171 2.69 -4.14 -1.23
CA ARG A 171 2.24 -4.88 -2.42
C ARG A 171 0.92 -5.59 -2.20
N SER A 172 0.71 -6.17 -1.01
CA SER A 172 -0.57 -6.79 -0.64
C SER A 172 -1.69 -5.76 -0.64
N MET A 173 -1.50 -4.62 0.06
CA MET A 173 -2.45 -3.51 0.08
C MET A 173 -2.77 -3.00 -1.33
N ALA A 174 -1.74 -2.82 -2.18
CA ALA A 174 -1.93 -2.39 -3.56
C ALA A 174 -2.73 -3.39 -4.40
N SER A 175 -2.53 -4.70 -4.18
CA SER A 175 -3.31 -5.75 -4.84
C SER A 175 -4.77 -5.72 -4.42
N ASP A 176 -5.04 -5.55 -3.13
CA ASP A 176 -6.41 -5.49 -2.59
C ASP A 176 -7.16 -4.27 -3.11
N PHE A 177 -6.52 -3.10 -3.13
CA PHE A 177 -7.10 -1.90 -3.74
C PHE A 177 -7.29 -2.05 -5.25
N GLY A 178 -6.37 -2.70 -5.96
CA GLY A 178 -6.48 -3.01 -7.38
C GLY A 178 -7.68 -3.91 -7.69
N ASN A 179 -7.91 -4.94 -6.88
CA ASN A 179 -9.07 -5.81 -6.98
C ASN A 179 -10.38 -5.04 -6.72
N ASN A 180 -10.43 -4.25 -5.67
CA ASN A 180 -11.60 -3.42 -5.34
C ASN A 180 -11.88 -2.40 -6.45
N TYR A 181 -10.86 -1.75 -7.00
CA TYR A 181 -10.99 -0.84 -8.13
C TYR A 181 -11.58 -1.53 -9.37
N SER A 182 -11.08 -2.73 -9.72
CA SER A 182 -11.63 -3.51 -10.84
C SER A 182 -13.10 -3.87 -10.65
N ILE A 183 -13.51 -4.22 -9.43
CA ILE A 183 -14.91 -4.50 -9.11
C ILE A 183 -15.76 -3.24 -9.29
N VAL A 184 -15.31 -2.11 -8.76
CA VAL A 184 -16.04 -0.82 -8.88
C VAL A 184 -16.17 -0.42 -10.34
N GLN A 185 -15.08 -0.50 -11.12
CA GLN A 185 -15.09 -0.16 -12.54
C GLN A 185 -16.03 -1.06 -13.34
N THR A 186 -15.98 -2.37 -13.14
CA THR A 186 -16.89 -3.31 -13.82
C THR A 186 -18.36 -3.02 -13.48
N ARG A 187 -18.62 -2.63 -12.23
CA ARG A 187 -19.96 -2.24 -11.80
C ARG A 187 -20.41 -0.91 -12.39
N GLU A 188 -19.51 0.06 -12.50
CA GLU A 188 -19.76 1.35 -13.17
C GLU A 188 -20.15 1.13 -14.63
N ASP A 189 -19.32 0.38 -15.40
CA ASP A 189 -19.59 0.03 -16.79
C ASP A 189 -20.96 -0.69 -16.97
N PHE A 190 -21.26 -1.63 -16.08
CA PHE A 190 -22.56 -2.32 -16.08
C PHE A 190 -23.72 -1.36 -15.82
N THR A 191 -23.57 -0.48 -14.83
CA THR A 191 -24.62 0.49 -14.48
C THR A 191 -24.87 1.49 -15.61
N GLU A 192 -23.82 1.96 -16.26
CA GLU A 192 -23.90 2.88 -17.41
C GLU A 192 -24.61 2.21 -18.60
N ASN A 193 -24.24 0.95 -18.90
CA ASN A 193 -24.95 0.17 -19.92
C ASN A 193 -26.44 -0.05 -19.56
N LEU A 194 -26.74 -0.31 -18.30
CA LEU A 194 -28.13 -0.48 -17.84
C LEU A 194 -28.91 0.83 -17.98
N ILE A 195 -28.33 1.97 -17.64
CA ILE A 195 -28.95 3.29 -17.83
C ILE A 195 -29.28 3.51 -19.30
N ASN A 196 -28.35 3.26 -20.21
CA ASN A 196 -28.55 3.39 -21.65
C ASN A 196 -29.69 2.51 -22.15
N VAL A 197 -29.79 1.25 -21.69
CA VAL A 197 -30.89 0.34 -22.06
C VAL A 197 -32.22 0.82 -21.50
N LEU A 198 -32.24 1.32 -20.26
CA LEU A 198 -33.47 1.87 -19.65
C LEU A 198 -33.93 3.16 -20.35
N GLU A 199 -33.02 4.04 -20.74
CA GLU A 199 -33.32 5.24 -21.51
C GLU A 199 -33.88 4.86 -22.89
N GLU A 200 -33.26 3.93 -23.63
CA GLU A 200 -33.79 3.44 -24.89
C GLU A 200 -35.17 2.78 -24.73
N GLY A 201 -35.37 2.02 -23.64
CA GLY A 201 -36.67 1.44 -23.30
C GLY A 201 -37.72 2.49 -23.00
N ALA A 202 -37.38 3.52 -22.24
CA ALA A 202 -38.27 4.66 -21.95
C ALA A 202 -38.63 5.43 -23.22
N ASP A 203 -37.66 5.70 -24.09
CA ASP A 203 -37.88 6.36 -25.38
C ASP A 203 -38.85 5.54 -26.26
N LYS A 204 -38.63 4.23 -26.38
CA LYS A 204 -39.53 3.36 -27.15
C LYS A 204 -40.97 3.29 -26.60
N LEU A 205 -41.14 3.51 -25.28
CA LEU A 205 -42.45 3.53 -24.65
C LEU A 205 -43.14 4.89 -24.74
N THR A 206 -42.37 5.99 -24.82
CA THR A 206 -42.91 7.37 -24.73
C THR A 206 -42.88 8.09 -26.06
N LEU A 207 -41.94 7.79 -26.95
CA LEU A 207 -41.87 8.38 -28.27
C LEU A 207 -42.90 7.71 -29.19
N ALA A 208 -43.70 8.53 -29.87
CA ALA A 208 -44.61 8.05 -30.91
C ALA A 208 -43.83 7.46 -32.07
N ASP A 209 -44.34 6.40 -32.70
CA ASP A 209 -43.80 5.92 -33.96
C ASP A 209 -43.96 7.03 -35.03
N MET A 210 -42.82 7.60 -35.42
CA MET A 210 -42.81 8.72 -36.40
C MET A 210 -43.42 8.35 -37.72
N ASN A 211 -43.41 7.08 -38.11
CA ASN A 211 -44.07 6.61 -39.34
C ASN A 211 -45.57 6.57 -39.19
N GLU A 212 -46.07 6.09 -38.04
CA GLU A 212 -47.50 6.07 -37.72
C GLU A 212 -48.01 7.48 -37.54
N GLU A 213 -47.28 8.33 -36.80
CA GLU A 213 -47.68 9.73 -36.61
C GLU A 213 -47.64 10.53 -37.92
N GLY A 214 -46.66 10.30 -38.78
CA GLY A 214 -46.59 10.87 -40.13
C GLY A 214 -47.79 10.45 -40.99
N ALA A 215 -48.20 9.18 -40.95
CA ALA A 215 -49.37 8.65 -41.64
C ALA A 215 -50.68 9.26 -41.08
N ASN A 216 -50.78 9.36 -39.77
CA ASN A 216 -51.92 9.99 -39.09
C ASN A 216 -52.03 11.48 -39.45
N MET A 217 -50.91 12.20 -39.52
CA MET A 217 -50.90 13.62 -39.92
C MET A 217 -51.32 13.79 -41.36
N LEU A 218 -50.89 12.95 -42.29
CA LEU A 218 -51.30 12.97 -43.67
C LEU A 218 -52.80 12.66 -43.83
N ALA A 219 -53.29 11.67 -43.09
CA ALA A 219 -54.72 11.35 -43.06
C ALA A 219 -55.57 12.48 -42.48
N LEU A 220 -55.07 13.17 -41.46
CA LEU A 220 -55.75 14.32 -40.86
C LEU A 220 -55.80 15.51 -41.83
N GLN A 221 -54.71 15.82 -42.52
CA GLN A 221 -54.66 16.87 -43.57
C GLN A 221 -55.61 16.58 -44.71
N THR A 222 -55.66 15.32 -45.17
CA THR A 222 -56.54 14.84 -46.20
C THR A 222 -58.03 15.03 -45.77
N ARG A 223 -58.38 14.62 -44.55
CA ARG A 223 -59.69 14.78 -43.96
C ARG A 223 -60.06 16.27 -43.83
N GLN A 224 -59.12 17.12 -43.43
CA GLN A 224 -59.34 18.56 -43.34
C GLN A 224 -59.62 19.16 -44.73
N GLN A 225 -58.90 18.77 -45.74
CA GLN A 225 -59.10 19.24 -47.12
C GLN A 225 -60.43 18.77 -47.70
N LEU A 226 -60.80 17.51 -47.46
CA LEU A 226 -62.11 16.96 -47.83
C LEU A 226 -63.27 17.68 -47.11
N ALA A 227 -63.10 17.96 -45.81
CA ALA A 227 -64.10 18.71 -45.03
C ALA A 227 -64.32 20.13 -45.58
N VAL A 228 -63.24 20.87 -45.90
CA VAL A 228 -63.32 22.23 -46.50
C VAL A 228 -63.97 22.16 -47.88
N ASN A 229 -63.60 21.21 -48.73
CA ASN A 229 -64.23 21.02 -50.03
C ASN A 229 -65.69 20.65 -49.91
N SER A 230 -66.05 19.74 -48.98
CA SER A 230 -67.48 19.38 -48.75
C SER A 230 -68.28 20.55 -48.23
N LEU A 231 -67.72 21.39 -47.34
CA LEU A 231 -68.35 22.56 -46.81
C LEU A 231 -68.56 23.61 -47.91
N SER A 232 -67.59 23.80 -48.80
CA SER A 232 -67.67 24.65 -49.96
C SER A 232 -68.80 24.23 -50.93
N LEU A 233 -68.85 22.94 -51.24
CA LEU A 233 -69.91 22.36 -52.06
C LEU A 233 -71.28 22.49 -51.43
N ALA A 234 -71.42 22.26 -50.13
CA ALA A 234 -72.68 22.46 -49.39
C ALA A 234 -73.11 23.93 -49.39
N SER A 235 -72.15 24.86 -49.24
CA SER A 235 -72.41 26.27 -49.31
C SER A 235 -72.90 26.70 -50.74
N GLN A 236 -72.27 26.19 -51.78
CA GLN A 236 -72.67 26.42 -53.16
C GLN A 236 -74.05 25.81 -53.47
N ALA A 237 -74.32 24.62 -52.97
CA ALA A 237 -75.67 24.00 -53.13
C ALA A 237 -76.75 24.83 -52.41
N SER A 238 -76.46 25.32 -51.20
CA SER A 238 -77.40 26.20 -50.49
C SER A 238 -77.64 27.52 -51.20
N GLN A 239 -76.58 28.08 -51.81
CA GLN A 239 -76.75 29.31 -52.64
C GLN A 239 -77.54 29.03 -53.90
N ALA A 240 -77.33 27.90 -54.55
CA ALA A 240 -78.13 27.54 -55.74
C ALA A 240 -79.62 27.34 -55.43
N VAL A 241 -79.92 26.76 -54.27
CA VAL A 241 -81.31 26.64 -53.82
C VAL A 241 -81.94 28.01 -53.51
N LEU A 242 -81.19 28.93 -52.91
CA LEU A 242 -81.63 30.30 -52.65
C LEU A 242 -81.85 31.11 -53.94
N GLN A 243 -81.22 30.79 -55.04
CA GLN A 243 -81.43 31.42 -56.34
C GLN A 243 -82.64 30.87 -57.11
N LEU A 244 -83.21 29.79 -56.66
CA LEU A 244 -84.41 29.16 -57.26
C LEU A 244 -85.77 29.67 -56.68
N PHE A 245 -85.65 30.40 -55.59
CA PHE A 245 -86.75 31.06 -54.93
C PHE A 245 -86.65 32.61 -55.01
#